data_67bd4c46c50333c0f1e624aab99d0757
#
_entry.id   67bd4c46c50333c0f1e624aab99d0757
#
_cell.length_a   1.000
_cell.length_b   1.000
_cell.length_c   1.000
_cell.angle_alpha   90.00
_cell.angle_beta   90.00
_cell.angle_gamma   90.00
#
_symmetry.space_group_name_H-M   'P 1'
#
loop_
_entity.id
_entity.type
_entity.pdbx_description
1 polymer ?
#
loop_
_entity_poly.entity_id
_entity_poly.type
_entity_poly.pdbx_seq_one_letter_code
_entity_poly.pdbx_strand_id
1 'polypeptide(L)'
;KTAIRNFLPADPPDVVNWFSGHRMKYFVDQGLFEDVSDVWDKHDLHSQMSSARSTVTVDGKQWGVPTYYYQWGIYYRKDIFTKYGLGVPKSWADFMHISSILKKNGVTPFAIGTKYLWTAAGWFDFLNLRVNGYDFHMALMDGTISYEDSRLDRVFDLWEELVRKNYFIENHASYSWQEGFAPLINGDAGMYLMGNFIVGEIVQAGLDRKKLGYFQFPVIDGSVRTAEDAPTNSMHIPTKAKNKTDARKLLAFISRPDINEMIATADSSLSTNNQASIPDDEFLKVGFKVLSDASGLAQFYDRDTNPELAKEGMKGFQEFMVKPDREKQIRKRIERARKRIYKN
;
A
#
# COMPACT_ATOMS: atom_id res chain seq x y z
N LYS A 1 -15.95 -0.28 -5.14
CA LYS A 1 -15.12 -0.53 -6.36
C LYS A 1 -15.96 -0.94 -7.58
N THR A 2 -17.07 -1.66 -7.44
CA THR A 2 -17.94 -2.09 -8.56
C THR A 2 -18.71 -0.91 -9.17
N ALA A 3 -19.18 0.02 -8.37
CA ALA A 3 -20.01 1.15 -8.82
C ALA A 3 -19.33 1.99 -9.93
N ILE A 4 -18.03 2.29 -9.78
CA ILE A 4 -17.30 3.12 -10.77
C ILE A 4 -17.30 2.49 -12.18
N ARG A 5 -17.15 1.16 -12.27
CA ARG A 5 -17.18 0.44 -13.55
C ARG A 5 -18.53 0.57 -14.27
N ASN A 6 -19.60 0.80 -13.52
CA ASN A 6 -20.93 0.93 -14.08
C ASN A 6 -21.23 2.35 -14.51
N PHE A 7 -20.87 3.37 -13.70
CA PHE A 7 -21.22 4.74 -14.02
C PHE A 7 -20.25 5.45 -14.99
N LEU A 8 -18.95 5.11 -14.98
CA LEU A 8 -17.98 5.77 -15.89
C LEU A 8 -18.39 5.68 -17.37
N PRO A 9 -18.78 4.50 -17.91
CA PRO A 9 -19.22 4.42 -19.32
C PRO A 9 -20.64 4.92 -19.57
N ALA A 10 -21.43 5.20 -18.52
CA ALA A 10 -22.84 5.60 -18.64
C ALA A 10 -23.04 7.11 -18.41
N ASP A 11 -23.24 7.51 -17.18
CA ASP A 11 -23.50 8.90 -16.75
C ASP A 11 -22.64 9.22 -15.51
N PRO A 12 -21.34 9.52 -15.70
CA PRO A 12 -20.43 9.82 -14.59
C PRO A 12 -20.63 11.25 -14.09
N PRO A 13 -20.22 11.52 -12.82
CA PRO A 13 -20.03 12.88 -12.35
C PRO A 13 -18.87 13.56 -13.11
N ASP A 14 -18.73 14.88 -12.99
CA ASP A 14 -17.68 15.62 -13.71
C ASP A 14 -16.26 15.36 -13.17
N VAL A 15 -16.12 14.96 -11.92
CA VAL A 15 -14.86 14.54 -11.29
C VAL A 15 -15.08 13.31 -10.41
N VAL A 16 -14.13 12.37 -10.45
CA VAL A 16 -14.15 11.18 -9.63
C VAL A 16 -12.85 11.03 -8.86
N ASN A 17 -12.94 10.60 -7.59
CA ASN A 17 -11.79 10.14 -6.82
C ASN A 17 -11.54 8.66 -7.15
N TRP A 18 -10.29 8.32 -7.45
CA TRP A 18 -9.89 6.95 -7.70
C TRP A 18 -8.43 6.71 -7.29
N PHE A 19 -8.02 5.46 -7.37
CA PHE A 19 -6.66 5.04 -7.14
C PHE A 19 -5.78 5.33 -8.35
N SER A 20 -4.56 5.78 -8.12
CA SER A 20 -3.52 5.93 -9.13
C SER A 20 -2.95 4.56 -9.60
N GLY A 21 -1.92 4.58 -10.42
CA GLY A 21 -1.24 3.39 -10.92
C GLY A 21 -2.07 2.56 -11.90
N HIS A 22 -1.90 1.25 -11.90
CA HIS A 22 -2.61 0.35 -12.84
C HIS A 22 -4.13 0.35 -12.70
N ARG A 23 -4.66 0.71 -11.54
CA ARG A 23 -6.12 0.86 -11.37
C ARG A 23 -6.67 2.03 -12.16
N MET A 24 -5.93 3.13 -12.24
CA MET A 24 -6.25 4.25 -13.14
C MET A 24 -6.03 3.84 -14.59
N LYS A 25 -4.85 3.27 -14.89
CA LYS A 25 -4.47 2.82 -16.25
C LYS A 25 -5.54 1.93 -16.87
N TYR A 26 -6.14 1.04 -16.11
CA TYR A 26 -7.24 0.18 -16.59
C TYR A 26 -8.40 0.97 -17.20
N PHE A 27 -8.74 2.15 -16.68
CA PHE A 27 -9.78 3.02 -17.25
C PHE A 27 -9.24 3.92 -18.35
N VAL A 28 -7.99 4.33 -18.29
CA VAL A 28 -7.30 5.06 -19.37
C VAL A 28 -7.26 4.23 -20.64
N ASP A 29 -6.87 2.96 -20.56
CA ASP A 29 -6.80 2.03 -21.68
C ASP A 29 -8.18 1.78 -22.35
N GLN A 30 -9.26 2.03 -21.62
CA GLN A 30 -10.64 1.95 -22.13
C GLN A 30 -11.19 3.31 -22.63
N GLY A 31 -10.38 4.37 -22.61
CA GLY A 31 -10.80 5.71 -23.01
C GLY A 31 -11.85 6.34 -22.09
N LEU A 32 -11.86 5.98 -20.79
CA LEU A 32 -12.88 6.44 -19.82
C LEU A 32 -12.43 7.62 -18.99
N PHE A 33 -11.16 8.02 -19.03
CA PHE A 33 -10.65 9.25 -18.41
C PHE A 33 -10.12 10.21 -19.45
N GLU A 34 -10.13 11.51 -19.11
CA GLU A 34 -9.58 12.60 -19.91
C GLU A 34 -8.08 12.77 -19.64
N ASP A 35 -7.35 13.12 -20.72
CA ASP A 35 -6.01 13.70 -20.62
C ASP A 35 -6.12 15.08 -19.97
N VAL A 36 -5.40 15.28 -18.87
CA VAL A 36 -5.37 16.55 -18.11
C VAL A 36 -3.97 17.15 -18.03
N SER A 37 -3.10 16.81 -18.98
CA SER A 37 -1.74 17.34 -19.08
C SER A 37 -1.73 18.86 -19.17
N ASP A 38 -2.75 19.46 -19.80
CA ASP A 38 -2.96 20.90 -19.86
C ASP A 38 -3.08 21.57 -18.48
N VAL A 39 -3.66 20.90 -17.50
CA VAL A 39 -3.73 21.37 -16.10
C VAL A 39 -2.33 21.33 -15.47
N TRP A 40 -1.57 20.27 -15.75
CA TRP A 40 -0.21 20.11 -15.23
C TRP A 40 0.74 21.19 -15.78
N ASP A 41 0.69 21.44 -17.08
CA ASP A 41 1.53 22.45 -17.74
C ASP A 41 1.20 23.86 -17.25
N LYS A 42 -0.11 24.20 -17.19
CA LYS A 42 -0.59 25.53 -16.83
C LYS A 42 -0.31 25.92 -15.39
N HIS A 43 -0.26 24.95 -14.46
CA HIS A 43 -0.15 25.18 -13.02
C HIS A 43 1.18 24.70 -12.43
N ASP A 44 2.20 24.40 -13.27
CA ASP A 44 3.54 23.91 -12.86
C ASP A 44 3.50 22.67 -11.95
N LEU A 45 2.55 21.76 -12.19
CA LEU A 45 2.39 20.58 -11.36
C LEU A 45 3.50 19.55 -11.57
N HIS A 46 4.22 19.60 -12.69
CA HIS A 46 5.38 18.77 -12.95
C HIS A 46 6.50 18.97 -11.91
N SER A 47 6.66 20.21 -11.44
CA SER A 47 7.60 20.56 -10.36
C SER A 47 6.98 20.29 -8.99
N GLN A 48 5.77 20.81 -8.75
CA GLN A 48 5.13 20.80 -7.43
C GLN A 48 4.68 19.40 -6.96
N MET A 49 4.40 18.48 -7.88
CA MET A 49 3.95 17.10 -7.59
C MET A 49 4.88 16.04 -8.17
N SER A 50 6.18 16.35 -8.24
CA SER A 50 7.19 15.52 -8.89
C SER A 50 7.26 14.10 -8.32
N SER A 51 7.14 13.91 -7.01
CA SER A 51 7.18 12.62 -6.32
C SER A 51 6.00 11.70 -6.70
N ALA A 52 4.83 12.27 -6.97
CA ALA A 52 3.61 11.52 -7.28
C ALA A 52 3.26 11.51 -8.79
N ARG A 53 4.01 12.26 -9.64
CA ARG A 53 3.72 12.40 -11.07
C ARG A 53 3.63 11.07 -11.81
N SER A 54 4.57 10.17 -11.56
CA SER A 54 4.61 8.86 -12.22
C SER A 54 3.35 8.04 -11.97
N THR A 55 2.71 8.21 -10.82
CA THR A 55 1.53 7.44 -10.40
C THR A 55 0.28 7.74 -11.24
N VAL A 56 0.23 8.91 -11.90
CA VAL A 56 -0.88 9.34 -12.76
C VAL A 56 -0.46 9.52 -14.22
N THR A 57 0.74 9.05 -14.59
CA THR A 57 1.27 9.16 -15.95
C THR A 57 1.13 7.85 -16.71
N VAL A 58 0.51 7.88 -17.89
CA VAL A 58 0.45 6.79 -18.84
C VAL A 58 0.79 7.36 -20.22
N ASP A 59 1.73 6.73 -20.94
CA ASP A 59 2.19 7.13 -22.27
C ASP A 59 2.61 8.62 -22.36
N GLY A 60 3.31 9.09 -21.31
CA GLY A 60 3.81 10.46 -21.21
C GLY A 60 2.75 11.52 -20.86
N LYS A 61 1.49 11.17 -20.74
CA LYS A 61 0.35 12.04 -20.43
C LYS A 61 -0.11 11.86 -18.99
N GLN A 62 -0.66 12.95 -18.42
CA GLN A 62 -1.23 12.93 -17.07
C GLN A 62 -2.75 12.74 -17.13
N TRP A 63 -3.24 11.76 -16.37
CA TRP A 63 -4.64 11.33 -16.39
C TRP A 63 -5.41 11.68 -15.11
N GLY A 64 -4.81 12.46 -14.24
CA GLY A 64 -5.41 12.94 -13.01
C GLY A 64 -4.49 13.85 -12.23
N VAL A 65 -4.98 14.33 -11.09
CA VAL A 65 -4.20 15.09 -10.10
C VAL A 65 -4.14 14.30 -8.81
N PRO A 66 -2.92 13.95 -8.31
CA PRO A 66 -2.76 13.24 -7.05
C PRO A 66 -3.24 14.11 -5.89
N THR A 67 -3.90 13.52 -4.91
CA THR A 67 -4.44 14.24 -3.76
C THR A 67 -3.67 13.98 -2.48
N TYR A 68 -3.30 12.73 -2.23
CA TYR A 68 -2.51 12.34 -1.08
C TYR A 68 -1.87 10.97 -1.30
N TYR A 69 -0.85 10.68 -0.50
CA TYR A 69 -0.21 9.37 -0.38
C TYR A 69 0.12 9.11 1.09
N TYR A 70 0.39 7.88 1.45
CA TYR A 70 0.67 7.51 2.84
C TYR A 70 1.66 6.35 2.92
N GLN A 71 2.43 6.36 4.01
CA GLN A 71 3.37 5.28 4.30
C GLN A 71 2.65 4.03 4.77
N TRP A 72 3.26 2.90 4.47
CA TRP A 72 3.01 1.62 5.11
C TRP A 72 4.15 1.27 6.05
N GLY A 73 3.88 0.40 7.02
CA GLY A 73 4.88 -0.11 7.94
C GLY A 73 4.25 -0.81 9.14
N ILE A 74 5.05 -1.04 10.16
CA ILE A 74 4.61 -1.78 11.34
C ILE A 74 4.12 -0.81 12.41
N TYR A 75 2.84 -0.89 12.73
CA TYR A 75 2.25 -0.24 13.90
C TYR A 75 2.32 -1.20 15.08
N TYR A 76 2.75 -0.71 16.25
CA TYR A 76 3.01 -1.57 17.40
C TYR A 76 2.52 -0.97 18.72
N ARG A 77 2.35 -1.81 19.73
CA ARG A 77 1.96 -1.44 21.09
C ARG A 77 3.19 -1.03 21.90
N LYS A 78 3.37 0.28 22.11
CA LYS A 78 4.48 0.85 22.92
C LYS A 78 4.51 0.28 24.33
N ASP A 79 3.34 0.12 24.97
CA ASP A 79 3.23 -0.41 26.34
C ASP A 79 3.64 -1.88 26.43
N ILE A 80 3.30 -2.70 25.43
CA ILE A 80 3.75 -4.10 25.35
C ILE A 80 5.27 -4.18 25.15
N PHE A 81 5.81 -3.37 24.23
CA PHE A 81 7.26 -3.30 24.02
C PHE A 81 7.99 -2.89 25.29
N THR A 82 7.51 -1.85 25.98
CA THR A 82 8.07 -1.41 27.26
C THR A 82 8.00 -2.53 28.31
N LYS A 83 6.86 -3.21 28.44
CA LYS A 83 6.66 -4.30 29.40
C LYS A 83 7.71 -5.42 29.24
N TYR A 84 8.12 -5.73 28.03
CA TYR A 84 9.08 -6.79 27.76
C TYR A 84 10.50 -6.28 27.44
N GLY A 85 10.78 -4.99 27.64
CA GLY A 85 12.10 -4.41 27.39
C GLY A 85 12.52 -4.41 25.93
N LEU A 86 11.54 -4.33 24.99
CA LEU A 86 11.78 -4.41 23.56
C LEU A 86 12.02 -3.01 22.96
N GLY A 87 13.02 -2.90 22.11
CA GLY A 87 13.26 -1.72 21.28
C GLY A 87 12.66 -1.87 19.89
N VAL A 88 12.67 -0.79 19.11
CA VAL A 88 12.28 -0.82 17.70
C VAL A 88 13.32 -1.63 16.90
N PRO A 89 12.92 -2.65 16.12
CA PRO A 89 13.85 -3.46 15.33
C PRO A 89 14.46 -2.65 14.18
N LYS A 90 15.74 -2.87 13.93
CA LYS A 90 16.46 -2.27 12.79
C LYS A 90 16.72 -3.28 11.67
N SER A 91 16.74 -4.55 12.01
CA SER A 91 17.01 -5.66 11.10
C SER A 91 15.91 -6.72 11.17
N TRP A 92 15.87 -7.59 10.16
CA TRP A 92 15.01 -8.78 10.19
C TRP A 92 15.32 -9.70 11.39
N ALA A 93 16.59 -9.83 11.77
CA ALA A 93 16.98 -10.62 12.93
C ALA A 93 16.39 -10.04 14.23
N ASP A 94 16.44 -8.71 14.44
CA ASP A 94 15.83 -8.06 15.60
C ASP A 94 14.31 -8.28 15.59
N PHE A 95 13.68 -8.17 14.42
CA PHE A 95 12.25 -8.36 14.25
C PHE A 95 11.79 -9.76 14.62
N MET A 96 12.53 -10.77 14.17
CA MET A 96 12.30 -12.18 14.51
C MET A 96 12.53 -12.45 15.99
N HIS A 97 13.55 -11.83 16.58
CA HIS A 97 13.83 -11.93 18.02
C HIS A 97 12.69 -11.34 18.87
N ILE A 98 12.22 -10.14 18.53
CA ILE A 98 11.07 -9.50 19.17
C ILE A 98 9.81 -10.36 19.05
N SER A 99 9.54 -10.88 17.86
CA SER A 99 8.41 -11.78 17.62
C SER A 99 8.47 -13.05 18.47
N SER A 100 9.67 -13.61 18.63
CA SER A 100 9.90 -14.78 19.50
C SER A 100 9.61 -14.45 20.98
N ILE A 101 10.07 -13.29 21.47
CA ILE A 101 9.81 -12.87 22.86
C ILE A 101 8.31 -12.66 23.09
N LEU A 102 7.63 -11.97 22.19
CA LEU A 102 6.18 -11.76 22.27
C LEU A 102 5.45 -13.10 22.34
N LYS A 103 5.74 -14.00 21.39
CA LYS A 103 5.10 -15.33 21.33
C LYS A 103 5.33 -16.15 22.60
N LYS A 104 6.57 -16.16 23.12
CA LYS A 104 6.91 -16.87 24.36
C LYS A 104 6.13 -16.36 25.58
N ASN A 105 5.76 -15.06 25.56
CA ASN A 105 5.00 -14.43 26.64
C ASN A 105 3.48 -14.41 26.38
N GLY A 106 2.97 -15.21 25.44
CA GLY A 106 1.54 -15.34 25.17
C GLY A 106 0.94 -14.19 24.34
N VAL A 107 1.79 -13.29 23.79
CA VAL A 107 1.36 -12.22 22.90
C VAL A 107 1.60 -12.65 21.44
N THR A 108 0.57 -12.68 20.62
CA THR A 108 0.73 -12.96 19.20
C THR A 108 1.52 -11.82 18.53
N PRO A 109 2.61 -12.09 17.81
CA PRO A 109 3.39 -11.03 17.18
C PRO A 109 2.57 -10.13 16.28
N PHE A 110 1.75 -10.68 15.36
CA PHE A 110 1.08 -9.91 14.34
C PHE A 110 -0.44 -10.09 14.33
N ALA A 111 -1.15 -8.98 14.50
CA ALA A 111 -2.54 -8.85 14.12
C ALA A 111 -2.64 -8.71 12.60
N ILE A 112 -3.69 -9.26 12.01
CA ILE A 112 -4.05 -9.13 10.60
C ILE A 112 -5.47 -9.62 10.36
N GLY A 113 -6.20 -9.05 9.42
CA GLY A 113 -7.44 -9.60 8.90
C GLY A 113 -7.36 -9.71 7.38
N THR A 114 -7.50 -10.91 6.81
CA THR A 114 -7.30 -11.16 5.38
C THR A 114 -8.57 -11.54 4.62
N LYS A 115 -9.76 -11.42 5.22
CA LYS A 115 -11.06 -11.71 4.58
C LYS A 115 -11.22 -11.06 3.21
N TYR A 116 -10.72 -9.83 3.06
CA TYR A 116 -10.76 -9.09 1.81
C TYR A 116 -9.46 -9.14 1.00
N LEU A 117 -8.57 -10.07 1.33
CA LEU A 117 -7.36 -10.50 0.61
C LEU A 117 -6.19 -9.49 0.64
N TRP A 118 -6.45 -8.20 0.45
CA TRP A 118 -5.41 -7.18 0.18
C TRP A 118 -4.36 -7.04 1.31
N THR A 119 -4.72 -7.27 2.56
CA THR A 119 -3.78 -7.18 3.69
C THR A 119 -2.65 -8.22 3.64
N ALA A 120 -2.92 -9.39 3.08
CA ALA A 120 -1.89 -10.40 2.84
C ALA A 120 -0.88 -9.92 1.78
N ALA A 121 -1.32 -9.11 0.80
CA ALA A 121 -0.44 -8.60 -0.24
C ALA A 121 0.60 -7.62 0.31
N GLY A 122 0.29 -6.84 1.36
CA GLY A 122 1.28 -5.97 2.00
C GLY A 122 2.47 -6.73 2.56
N TRP A 123 2.29 -7.94 3.08
CA TRP A 123 3.39 -8.80 3.49
C TRP A 123 4.24 -9.25 2.31
N PHE A 124 3.62 -9.65 1.21
CA PHE A 124 4.33 -10.00 -0.01
C PHE A 124 5.14 -8.81 -0.55
N ASP A 125 4.52 -7.64 -0.65
CA ASP A 125 5.16 -6.44 -1.17
C ASP A 125 6.39 -6.07 -0.37
N PHE A 126 6.27 -5.95 0.96
CA PHE A 126 7.40 -5.58 1.80
C PHE A 126 8.51 -6.63 1.82
N LEU A 127 8.17 -7.91 1.89
CA LEU A 127 9.18 -8.97 1.79
C LEU A 127 9.92 -8.92 0.45
N ASN A 128 9.18 -8.76 -0.66
CA ASN A 128 9.76 -8.68 -1.99
C ASN A 128 10.61 -7.41 -2.17
N LEU A 129 10.12 -6.26 -1.73
CA LEU A 129 10.88 -5.00 -1.78
C LEU A 129 12.17 -5.06 -0.94
N ARG A 130 12.19 -5.78 0.19
CA ARG A 130 13.36 -5.92 1.07
C ARG A 130 14.36 -7.00 0.61
N VAL A 131 13.89 -8.00 -0.15
CA VAL A 131 14.74 -9.10 -0.68
C VAL A 131 15.26 -8.76 -2.06
N ASN A 132 14.42 -8.27 -2.96
CA ASN A 132 14.71 -8.13 -4.38
C ASN A 132 14.82 -6.66 -4.86
N GLY A 133 14.36 -5.71 -4.05
CA GLY A 133 14.39 -4.27 -4.38
C GLY A 133 13.30 -3.81 -5.32
N TYR A 134 13.30 -2.50 -5.57
CA TYR A 134 12.24 -1.81 -6.31
C TYR A 134 12.10 -2.28 -7.77
N ASP A 135 13.21 -2.33 -8.50
CA ASP A 135 13.16 -2.63 -9.95
C ASP A 135 12.63 -4.03 -10.23
N PHE A 136 13.05 -5.02 -9.41
CA PHE A 136 12.52 -6.37 -9.50
C PHE A 136 11.03 -6.41 -9.17
N HIS A 137 10.62 -5.73 -8.09
CA HIS A 137 9.23 -5.68 -7.67
C HIS A 137 8.35 -5.09 -8.77
N MET A 138 8.73 -3.94 -9.34
CA MET A 138 7.96 -3.32 -10.42
C MET A 138 7.92 -4.15 -11.69
N ALA A 139 9.02 -4.81 -12.07
CA ALA A 139 9.05 -5.72 -13.22
C ALA A 139 8.15 -6.97 -13.01
N LEU A 140 8.01 -7.43 -11.77
CA LEU A 140 7.04 -8.49 -11.43
C LEU A 140 5.59 -7.97 -11.55
N MET A 141 5.33 -6.73 -11.10
CA MET A 141 4.02 -6.09 -11.19
C MET A 141 3.60 -5.83 -12.64
N ASP A 142 4.54 -5.41 -13.50
CA ASP A 142 4.33 -5.21 -14.93
C ASP A 142 4.16 -6.52 -15.73
N GLY A 143 4.32 -7.66 -15.06
CA GLY A 143 4.23 -8.96 -15.70
C GLY A 143 5.44 -9.35 -16.56
N THR A 144 6.55 -8.62 -16.47
CA THR A 144 7.82 -8.93 -17.18
C THR A 144 8.53 -10.11 -16.54
N ILE A 145 8.45 -10.24 -15.21
CA ILE A 145 9.06 -11.34 -14.45
C ILE A 145 7.99 -12.38 -14.11
N SER A 146 8.41 -13.65 -14.11
CA SER A 146 7.58 -14.80 -13.75
C SER A 146 7.38 -14.91 -12.24
N TYR A 147 6.18 -15.29 -11.80
CA TYR A 147 5.94 -15.69 -10.41
C TYR A 147 6.63 -17.02 -10.01
N GLU A 148 7.21 -17.74 -10.98
CA GLU A 148 8.05 -18.92 -10.75
C GLU A 148 9.55 -18.58 -10.74
N ASP A 149 9.94 -17.29 -10.77
CA ASP A 149 11.34 -16.84 -10.69
C ASP A 149 11.95 -17.21 -9.33
N SER A 150 13.14 -17.82 -9.34
CA SER A 150 13.80 -18.33 -8.12
C SER A 150 14.14 -17.25 -7.08
N ARG A 151 14.23 -15.97 -7.49
CA ARG A 151 14.43 -14.87 -6.54
C ARG A 151 13.26 -14.69 -5.57
N LEU A 152 12.07 -15.17 -5.93
CA LEU A 152 10.90 -15.20 -5.04
C LEU A 152 10.98 -16.33 -3.98
N ASP A 153 11.82 -17.33 -4.14
CA ASP A 153 11.94 -18.42 -3.17
C ASP A 153 12.28 -17.86 -1.78
N ARG A 154 13.26 -16.95 -1.71
CA ARG A 154 13.62 -16.30 -0.45
C ARG A 154 12.49 -15.48 0.19
N VAL A 155 11.65 -14.84 -0.62
CA VAL A 155 10.48 -14.09 -0.16
C VAL A 155 9.48 -15.02 0.53
N PHE A 156 9.16 -16.14 -0.10
CA PHE A 156 8.24 -17.13 0.45
C PHE A 156 8.82 -17.90 1.64
N ASP A 157 10.13 -18.21 1.65
CA ASP A 157 10.80 -18.85 2.79
C ASP A 157 10.69 -18.00 4.07
N LEU A 158 10.95 -16.69 3.97
CA LEU A 158 10.83 -15.76 5.10
C LEU A 158 9.38 -15.64 5.58
N TRP A 159 8.45 -15.62 4.66
CA TRP A 159 7.03 -15.55 5.00
C TRP A 159 6.54 -16.85 5.61
N GLU A 160 6.96 -18.01 5.07
CA GLU A 160 6.65 -19.33 5.61
C GLU A 160 7.15 -19.48 7.04
N GLU A 161 8.35 -18.97 7.34
CA GLU A 161 8.89 -18.96 8.70
C GLU A 161 7.96 -18.27 9.69
N LEU A 162 7.41 -17.10 9.33
CA LEU A 162 6.44 -16.37 10.17
C LEU A 162 5.15 -17.18 10.37
N VAL A 163 4.63 -17.78 9.28
CA VAL A 163 3.40 -18.58 9.32
C VAL A 163 3.60 -19.83 10.18
N ARG A 164 4.66 -20.60 9.96
CA ARG A 164 4.93 -21.85 10.69
C ARG A 164 5.24 -21.64 12.18
N LYS A 165 5.78 -20.48 12.54
CA LYS A 165 5.97 -20.09 13.95
C LYS A 165 4.69 -19.60 14.62
N ASN A 166 3.56 -19.61 13.90
CA ASN A 166 2.26 -19.09 14.37
C ASN A 166 2.38 -17.65 14.90
N TYR A 167 3.07 -16.77 14.14
CA TYR A 167 3.25 -15.38 14.53
C TYR A 167 2.08 -14.49 14.13
N PHE A 168 1.17 -14.97 13.29
CA PHE A 168 -0.10 -14.30 12.97
C PHE A 168 -1.23 -14.77 13.90
N ILE A 169 -2.23 -13.92 14.11
CA ILE A 169 -3.45 -14.29 14.82
C ILE A 169 -4.15 -15.45 14.09
N GLU A 170 -4.78 -16.32 14.87
CA GLU A 170 -5.57 -17.42 14.32
C GLU A 170 -6.80 -16.92 13.55
N ASN A 171 -7.30 -17.71 12.62
CA ASN A 171 -8.51 -17.43 11.85
C ASN A 171 -8.52 -16.08 11.11
N HIS A 172 -7.37 -15.48 10.85
CA HIS A 172 -7.22 -14.19 10.18
C HIS A 172 -7.99 -14.11 8.85
N ALA A 173 -8.19 -15.23 8.15
CA ALA A 173 -8.94 -15.28 6.89
C ALA A 173 -10.45 -14.98 7.05
N SER A 174 -10.97 -15.04 8.26
CA SER A 174 -12.37 -14.73 8.59
C SER A 174 -12.59 -13.27 8.98
N TYR A 175 -11.52 -12.54 9.31
CA TYR A 175 -11.58 -11.17 9.79
C TYR A 175 -11.34 -10.16 8.67
N SER A 176 -12.12 -9.07 8.63
CA SER A 176 -11.75 -7.84 7.95
C SER A 176 -10.50 -7.23 8.62
N TRP A 177 -9.86 -6.29 7.96
CA TRP A 177 -8.72 -5.62 8.55
C TRP A 177 -9.07 -4.83 9.83
N GLN A 178 -10.30 -4.28 9.92
CA GLN A 178 -10.80 -3.64 11.14
C GLN A 178 -11.09 -4.66 12.26
N GLU A 179 -11.70 -5.80 11.94
CA GLU A 179 -11.91 -6.87 12.94
C GLU A 179 -10.57 -7.40 13.48
N GLY A 180 -9.48 -7.33 12.68
CA GLY A 180 -8.12 -7.61 13.10
C GLY A 180 -7.55 -6.65 14.15
N PHE A 181 -8.21 -5.50 14.46
CA PHE A 181 -7.77 -4.58 15.52
C PHE A 181 -7.98 -5.13 16.93
N ALA A 182 -9.01 -5.93 17.14
CA ALA A 182 -9.38 -6.35 18.48
C ALA A 182 -8.22 -7.00 19.25
N PRO A 183 -7.44 -7.95 18.71
CA PRO A 183 -6.26 -8.49 19.39
C PRO A 183 -5.20 -7.42 19.70
N LEU A 184 -4.99 -6.45 18.82
CA LEU A 184 -4.03 -5.37 19.05
C LEU A 184 -4.52 -4.42 20.14
N ILE A 185 -5.80 -4.06 20.14
CA ILE A 185 -6.44 -3.18 21.14
C ILE A 185 -6.40 -3.84 22.53
N ASN A 186 -6.73 -5.11 22.63
CA ASN A 186 -6.77 -5.87 23.87
C ASN A 186 -5.37 -6.19 24.43
N GLY A 187 -4.33 -6.11 23.60
CA GLY A 187 -2.97 -6.49 23.97
C GLY A 187 -2.65 -7.98 23.75
N ASP A 188 -3.52 -8.70 23.06
CA ASP A 188 -3.31 -10.11 22.66
C ASP A 188 -2.37 -10.22 21.46
N ALA A 189 -2.22 -9.11 20.70
CA ALA A 189 -1.23 -8.98 19.63
C ALA A 189 -0.35 -7.73 19.82
N GLY A 190 0.91 -7.81 19.34
CA GLY A 190 1.92 -6.77 19.54
C GLY A 190 2.04 -5.76 18.41
N MET A 191 1.82 -6.20 17.16
CA MET A 191 2.14 -5.44 15.94
C MET A 191 1.10 -5.64 14.83
N TYR A 192 1.03 -4.69 13.87
CA TYR A 192 0.21 -4.79 12.67
C TYR A 192 0.90 -4.09 11.48
N LEU A 193 1.13 -4.80 10.37
CA LEU A 193 1.59 -4.20 9.11
C LEU A 193 0.41 -3.55 8.40
N MET A 194 0.42 -2.21 8.24
CA MET A 194 -0.71 -1.46 7.67
C MET A 194 -0.27 -0.09 7.13
N GLY A 195 -1.15 0.53 6.35
CA GLY A 195 -1.03 1.93 5.94
C GLY A 195 -1.42 2.90 7.06
N ASN A 196 -0.97 4.16 6.97
CA ASN A 196 -1.15 5.15 8.03
C ASN A 196 -2.61 5.44 8.41
N PHE A 197 -3.56 5.18 7.54
CA PHE A 197 -4.99 5.30 7.84
C PHE A 197 -5.43 4.44 9.05
N ILE A 198 -4.65 3.42 9.46
CA ILE A 198 -4.93 2.64 10.66
C ILE A 198 -4.96 3.52 11.92
N VAL A 199 -4.18 4.61 11.96
CA VAL A 199 -4.05 5.45 13.18
C VAL A 199 -5.40 6.03 13.58
N GLY A 200 -6.15 6.60 12.65
CA GLY A 200 -7.51 7.12 12.92
C GLY A 200 -8.48 6.02 13.29
N GLU A 201 -8.51 4.96 12.52
CA GLU A 201 -9.45 3.83 12.69
C GLU A 201 -9.26 3.09 14.02
N ILE A 202 -8.02 2.81 14.41
CA ILE A 202 -7.75 2.06 15.64
C ILE A 202 -7.98 2.89 16.90
N VAL A 203 -7.75 4.22 16.82
CA VAL A 203 -8.09 5.15 17.92
C VAL A 203 -9.60 5.25 18.06
N GLN A 204 -10.33 5.35 16.95
CA GLN A 204 -11.80 5.33 16.97
C GLN A 204 -12.35 4.01 17.53
N ALA A 205 -11.65 2.90 17.29
CA ALA A 205 -12.01 1.59 17.84
C ALA A 205 -11.63 1.41 19.33
N GLY A 206 -11.01 2.41 19.98
CA GLY A 206 -10.79 2.46 21.43
C GLY A 206 -9.33 2.32 21.90
N LEU A 207 -8.34 2.23 21.00
CA LEU A 207 -6.94 2.24 21.42
C LEU A 207 -6.50 3.68 21.77
N ASP A 208 -5.91 3.85 22.96
CA ASP A 208 -5.23 5.10 23.28
C ASP A 208 -4.06 5.34 22.30
N ARG A 209 -4.13 6.45 21.57
CA ARG A 209 -3.10 6.84 20.58
C ARG A 209 -1.68 6.84 21.14
N LYS A 210 -1.50 7.20 22.42
CA LYS A 210 -0.19 7.22 23.09
C LYS A 210 0.45 5.84 23.19
N LYS A 211 -0.35 4.78 23.14
CA LYS A 211 0.11 3.39 23.15
C LYS A 211 0.52 2.87 21.78
N LEU A 212 0.18 3.60 20.72
CA LEU A 212 0.53 3.21 19.34
C LEU A 212 1.89 3.81 18.97
N GLY A 213 2.75 2.98 18.38
CA GLY A 213 4.00 3.39 17.76
C GLY A 213 4.07 2.92 16.32
N TYR A 214 5.08 3.39 15.60
CA TYR A 214 5.34 3.02 14.21
C TYR A 214 6.83 2.77 14.01
N PHE A 215 7.16 1.83 13.16
CA PHE A 215 8.50 1.68 12.58
C PHE A 215 8.40 1.15 11.14
N GLN A 216 9.39 1.55 10.35
CA GLN A 216 9.56 1.10 8.98
C GLN A 216 9.76 -0.42 8.93
N PHE A 217 9.23 -1.10 7.90
CA PHE A 217 9.46 -2.54 7.75
C PHE A 217 10.96 -2.84 7.74
N PRO A 218 11.44 -3.82 8.54
CA PRO A 218 12.87 -4.02 8.79
C PRO A 218 13.67 -4.35 7.56
N VAL A 219 14.94 -3.98 7.57
CA VAL A 219 15.91 -4.35 6.55
C VAL A 219 16.18 -5.87 6.64
N ILE A 220 16.07 -6.57 5.50
CA ILE A 220 16.38 -8.00 5.36
C ILE A 220 17.80 -8.18 4.83
N ASP A 221 18.12 -7.49 3.74
CA ASP A 221 19.44 -7.48 3.13
C ASP A 221 19.94 -6.02 3.02
N GLY A 222 21.03 -5.70 3.71
CA GLY A 222 21.59 -4.35 3.72
C GLY A 222 22.21 -3.91 2.38
N SER A 223 22.39 -4.81 1.42
CA SER A 223 22.84 -4.49 0.06
C SER A 223 21.68 -4.00 -0.84
N VAL A 224 20.43 -4.30 -0.47
CA VAL A 224 19.24 -3.89 -1.21
C VAL A 224 18.80 -2.52 -0.75
N ARG A 225 18.73 -1.56 -1.68
CA ARG A 225 18.22 -0.22 -1.38
C ARG A 225 16.76 -0.28 -0.95
N THR A 226 16.45 0.39 0.16
CA THR A 226 15.10 0.37 0.75
C THR A 226 14.10 1.12 -0.13
N ALA A 227 13.06 0.43 -0.57
CA ALA A 227 11.91 0.99 -1.25
C ALA A 227 10.65 0.76 -0.41
N GLU A 228 9.62 1.57 -0.62
CA GLU A 228 8.41 1.59 0.22
C GLU A 228 7.12 1.52 -0.60
N ASP A 229 6.05 1.02 0.01
CA ASP A 229 4.70 1.22 -0.48
C ASP A 229 4.20 2.61 -0.08
N ALA A 230 3.79 3.39 -1.07
CA ALA A 230 3.21 4.72 -0.91
C ALA A 230 1.95 4.86 -1.77
N PRO A 231 0.86 4.16 -1.44
CA PRO A 231 -0.36 4.20 -2.21
C PRO A 231 -0.88 5.63 -2.38
N THR A 232 -1.13 6.03 -3.63
CA THR A 232 -1.57 7.37 -4.00
C THR A 232 -3.02 7.35 -4.46
N ASN A 233 -3.81 8.30 -3.99
CA ASN A 233 -5.15 8.58 -4.51
C ASN A 233 -5.12 9.82 -5.41
N SER A 234 -6.04 9.87 -6.37
CA SER A 234 -6.06 10.93 -7.37
C SER A 234 -7.48 11.28 -7.81
N MET A 235 -7.65 12.49 -8.32
CA MET A 235 -8.90 12.95 -8.93
C MET A 235 -8.78 12.96 -10.44
N HIS A 236 -9.81 12.46 -11.11
CA HIS A 236 -9.86 12.26 -12.55
C HIS A 236 -11.12 12.87 -13.16
N ILE A 237 -11.03 13.26 -14.42
CA ILE A 237 -12.18 13.73 -15.20
C ILE A 237 -12.62 12.57 -16.10
N PRO A 238 -13.85 12.05 -15.96
CA PRO A 238 -14.38 11.07 -16.90
C PRO A 238 -14.54 11.65 -18.31
N THR A 239 -14.32 10.83 -19.33
CA THR A 239 -14.47 11.24 -20.73
C THR A 239 -15.89 11.73 -21.05
N LYS A 240 -16.91 11.19 -20.36
CA LYS A 240 -18.32 11.59 -20.48
C LYS A 240 -18.77 12.67 -19.51
N ALA A 241 -17.83 13.32 -18.79
CA ALA A 241 -18.15 14.45 -17.92
C ALA A 241 -18.84 15.57 -18.72
N LYS A 242 -19.89 16.16 -18.15
CA LYS A 242 -20.72 17.19 -18.81
C LYS A 242 -20.07 18.56 -18.75
N ASN A 243 -19.36 18.86 -17.65
CA ASN A 243 -18.70 20.15 -17.43
C ASN A 243 -17.17 19.98 -17.23
N LYS A 244 -16.47 19.63 -18.31
CA LYS A 244 -15.01 19.42 -18.28
C LYS A 244 -14.22 20.70 -17.98
N THR A 245 -14.79 21.87 -18.31
CA THR A 245 -14.15 23.18 -18.05
C THR A 245 -14.03 23.45 -16.56
N ASP A 246 -15.11 23.30 -15.80
CA ASP A 246 -15.06 23.50 -14.35
C ASP A 246 -14.40 22.33 -13.61
N ALA A 247 -14.50 21.11 -14.16
CA ALA A 247 -13.73 19.98 -13.67
C ALA A 247 -12.21 20.25 -13.69
N ARG A 248 -11.67 20.84 -14.77
CA ARG A 248 -10.25 21.25 -14.84
C ARG A 248 -9.90 22.35 -13.83
N LYS A 249 -10.81 23.31 -13.61
CA LYS A 249 -10.62 24.33 -12.55
C LYS A 249 -10.61 23.70 -11.17
N LEU A 250 -11.46 22.69 -10.92
CA LEU A 250 -11.46 21.94 -9.66
C LEU A 250 -10.15 21.18 -9.47
N LEU A 251 -9.63 20.51 -10.52
CA LEU A 251 -8.32 19.84 -10.44
C LEU A 251 -7.19 20.83 -10.12
N ALA A 252 -7.19 22.00 -10.75
CA ALA A 252 -6.24 23.06 -10.46
C ALA A 252 -6.39 23.61 -9.02
N PHE A 253 -7.62 23.71 -8.51
CA PHE A 253 -7.89 24.16 -7.14
C PHE A 253 -7.36 23.16 -6.11
N ILE A 254 -7.65 21.86 -6.28
CA ILE A 254 -7.21 20.83 -5.32
C ILE A 254 -5.71 20.56 -5.38
N SER A 255 -5.02 20.97 -6.46
CA SER A 255 -3.56 20.85 -6.56
C SER A 255 -2.80 21.92 -5.79
N ARG A 256 -3.45 23.02 -5.38
CA ARG A 256 -2.83 24.08 -4.59
C ARG A 256 -2.24 23.52 -3.30
N PRO A 257 -1.07 23.99 -2.84
CA PRO A 257 -0.41 23.47 -1.64
C PRO A 257 -1.31 23.45 -0.40
N ASP A 258 -2.02 24.55 -0.14
CA ASP A 258 -2.93 24.71 1.01
C ASP A 258 -4.14 23.77 0.95
N ILE A 259 -4.73 23.59 -0.23
CA ILE A 259 -5.89 22.71 -0.42
C ILE A 259 -5.49 21.24 -0.41
N ASN A 260 -4.38 20.90 -1.07
CA ASN A 260 -3.86 19.53 -1.11
C ASN A 260 -3.45 19.06 0.29
N GLU A 261 -2.82 19.93 1.10
CA GLU A 261 -2.53 19.69 2.51
C GLU A 261 -3.81 19.43 3.33
N MET A 262 -4.84 20.28 3.14
CA MET A 262 -6.12 20.12 3.84
C MET A 262 -6.77 18.78 3.52
N ILE A 263 -6.80 18.38 2.24
CA ILE A 263 -7.34 17.08 1.80
C ILE A 263 -6.55 15.92 2.41
N ALA A 264 -5.22 15.99 2.34
CA ALA A 264 -4.34 14.95 2.87
C ALA A 264 -4.48 14.80 4.40
N THR A 265 -4.55 15.93 5.12
CA THR A 265 -4.71 15.94 6.58
C THR A 265 -6.04 15.34 7.02
N ALA A 266 -7.13 15.62 6.29
CA ALA A 266 -8.44 15.05 6.57
C ALA A 266 -8.46 13.52 6.45
N ASP A 267 -7.56 12.96 5.62
CA ASP A 267 -7.40 11.51 5.42
C ASP A 267 -6.22 10.92 6.21
N SER A 268 -5.68 11.68 7.18
CA SER A 268 -4.49 11.28 7.97
C SER A 268 -3.32 10.86 7.09
N SER A 269 -3.09 11.57 6.00
CA SER A 269 -2.15 11.25 4.93
C SER A 269 -1.21 12.43 4.64
N LEU A 270 -0.24 12.22 3.77
CA LEU A 270 0.71 13.23 3.31
C LEU A 270 0.24 13.88 2.01
N SER A 271 0.45 15.19 1.89
CA SER A 271 0.21 15.93 0.66
C SER A 271 1.15 15.43 -0.45
N THR A 272 0.62 15.34 -1.68
CA THR A 272 1.41 15.07 -2.89
C THR A 272 2.06 16.32 -3.47
N ASN A 273 1.69 17.52 -2.98
CA ASN A 273 2.32 18.77 -3.35
C ASN A 273 3.52 19.05 -2.42
N ASN A 274 4.71 19.17 -2.99
CA ASN A 274 5.97 19.34 -2.24
C ASN A 274 6.14 20.73 -1.60
N GLN A 275 5.25 21.67 -1.91
CA GLN A 275 5.19 23.00 -1.28
C GLN A 275 4.23 23.04 -0.09
N ALA A 276 3.49 21.96 0.17
CA ALA A 276 2.61 21.85 1.32
C ALA A 276 3.41 21.62 2.62
N SER A 277 2.86 22.05 3.74
CA SER A 277 3.48 21.80 5.04
C SER A 277 3.30 20.34 5.47
N ILE A 278 4.22 19.85 6.29
CA ILE A 278 4.06 18.55 6.95
C ILE A 278 3.28 18.81 8.23
N PRO A 279 2.10 18.17 8.44
CA PRO A 279 1.33 18.35 9.65
C PRO A 279 2.13 18.02 10.92
N ASP A 280 1.83 18.70 12.03
CA ASP A 280 2.43 18.43 13.33
C ASP A 280 1.86 17.16 13.97
N ASP A 281 2.13 16.02 13.32
CA ASP A 281 1.72 14.68 13.71
C ASP A 281 2.91 13.74 13.69
N GLU A 282 3.13 12.96 14.76
CA GLU A 282 4.29 12.06 14.89
C GLU A 282 4.35 11.01 13.77
N PHE A 283 3.19 10.45 13.37
CA PHE A 283 3.13 9.41 12.33
C PHE A 283 3.37 10.00 10.94
N LEU A 284 2.83 11.19 10.65
CA LEU A 284 3.02 11.86 9.37
C LEU A 284 4.46 12.36 9.19
N LYS A 285 5.08 12.88 10.26
CA LYS A 285 6.50 13.29 10.23
C LYS A 285 7.43 12.10 9.94
N VAL A 286 7.21 10.97 10.62
CA VAL A 286 7.99 9.75 10.37
C VAL A 286 7.70 9.20 8.97
N GLY A 287 6.44 9.19 8.56
CA GLY A 287 6.04 8.76 7.21
C GLY A 287 6.68 9.60 6.12
N PHE A 288 6.68 10.91 6.24
CA PHE A 288 7.35 11.79 5.31
C PHE A 288 8.85 11.46 5.17
N LYS A 289 9.53 11.27 6.32
CA LYS A 289 10.94 10.88 6.31
C LYS A 289 11.16 9.53 5.61
N VAL A 290 10.37 8.51 5.96
CA VAL A 290 10.47 7.16 5.38
C VAL A 290 10.29 7.21 3.86
N LEU A 291 9.29 7.94 3.37
CA LEU A 291 9.01 8.03 1.94
C LEU A 291 10.03 8.90 1.20
N SER A 292 10.55 9.95 1.84
CA SER A 292 11.60 10.80 1.26
C SER A 292 12.95 10.09 1.14
N ASP A 293 13.28 9.20 2.07
CA ASP A 293 14.53 8.45 2.08
C ASP A 293 14.47 7.19 1.18
N ALA A 294 13.28 6.81 0.71
CA ALA A 294 13.07 5.62 -0.09
C ALA A 294 13.73 5.71 -1.47
N SER A 295 14.35 4.62 -1.91
CA SER A 295 14.96 4.52 -3.24
C SER A 295 13.93 4.41 -4.39
N GLY A 296 12.68 4.09 -4.06
CA GLY A 296 11.54 3.98 -4.96
C GLY A 296 10.26 3.84 -4.17
N LEU A 297 9.15 4.29 -4.74
CA LEU A 297 7.82 4.22 -4.15
C LEU A 297 6.91 3.35 -5.03
N ALA A 298 6.57 2.17 -4.53
CA ALA A 298 5.53 1.33 -5.09
C ALA A 298 4.15 1.84 -4.64
N GLN A 299 3.10 1.48 -5.37
CA GLN A 299 1.75 1.91 -5.01
C GLN A 299 1.08 0.97 -4.01
N PHE A 300 1.22 -0.26 -4.18
CA PHE A 300 0.71 -1.43 -3.48
C PHE A 300 0.33 -2.52 -4.50
N TYR A 301 0.45 -3.77 -4.14
CA TYR A 301 0.24 -4.92 -5.04
C TYR A 301 -0.98 -4.79 -5.96
N ASP A 302 -2.15 -4.45 -5.42
CA ASP A 302 -3.39 -4.37 -6.20
C ASP A 302 -3.55 -3.05 -6.98
N ARG A 303 -2.57 -2.17 -6.91
CA ARG A 303 -2.50 -0.90 -7.66
C ARG A 303 -1.39 -0.88 -8.69
N ASP A 304 -0.35 -1.71 -8.50
CA ASP A 304 0.82 -1.78 -9.37
C ASP A 304 0.74 -2.87 -10.43
N THR A 305 -0.27 -3.74 -10.38
CA THR A 305 -0.45 -4.77 -11.42
C THR A 305 -1.86 -4.79 -11.98
N ASN A 306 -2.04 -5.52 -13.08
CA ASN A 306 -3.35 -5.71 -13.73
C ASN A 306 -4.39 -6.20 -12.71
N PRO A 307 -5.63 -5.66 -12.67
CA PRO A 307 -6.65 -6.01 -11.68
C PRO A 307 -7.02 -7.50 -11.62
N GLU A 308 -6.91 -8.23 -12.74
CA GLU A 308 -7.17 -9.69 -12.75
C GLU A 308 -6.00 -10.44 -12.12
N LEU A 309 -4.76 -10.06 -12.44
CA LEU A 309 -3.56 -10.64 -11.82
C LEU A 309 -3.52 -10.32 -10.33
N ALA A 310 -3.83 -9.07 -9.96
CA ALA A 310 -3.94 -8.66 -8.55
C ALA A 310 -4.90 -9.55 -7.77
N LYS A 311 -6.08 -9.83 -8.32
CA LYS A 311 -7.07 -10.70 -7.68
C LYS A 311 -6.55 -12.13 -7.47
N GLU A 312 -5.90 -12.72 -8.47
CA GLU A 312 -5.33 -14.07 -8.36
C GLU A 312 -4.14 -14.12 -7.39
N GLY A 313 -3.26 -13.12 -7.43
CA GLY A 313 -2.14 -12.99 -6.49
C GLY A 313 -2.62 -12.87 -5.05
N MET A 314 -3.51 -11.93 -4.76
CA MET A 314 -4.05 -11.73 -3.41
C MET A 314 -4.77 -12.96 -2.83
N LYS A 315 -5.50 -13.71 -3.67
CA LYS A 315 -6.07 -15.02 -3.28
C LYS A 315 -4.97 -16.02 -2.93
N GLY A 316 -3.91 -16.06 -3.77
CA GLY A 316 -2.76 -16.93 -3.54
C GLY A 316 -2.04 -16.60 -2.24
N PHE A 317 -1.85 -15.34 -1.95
CA PHE A 317 -1.20 -14.87 -0.73
C PHE A 317 -2.00 -15.21 0.54
N GLN A 318 -3.31 -15.01 0.53
CA GLN A 318 -4.15 -15.46 1.64
C GLN A 318 -4.11 -16.99 1.80
N GLU A 319 -4.19 -17.74 0.69
CA GLU A 319 -4.08 -19.20 0.70
C GLU A 319 -2.74 -19.67 1.26
N PHE A 320 -1.65 -18.99 0.91
CA PHE A 320 -0.31 -19.27 1.43
C PHE A 320 -0.22 -19.08 2.94
N MET A 321 -0.79 -18.02 3.47
CA MET A 321 -0.82 -17.79 4.92
C MET A 321 -1.59 -18.88 5.70
N VAL A 322 -2.55 -19.55 5.06
CA VAL A 322 -3.32 -20.66 5.66
C VAL A 322 -2.71 -22.03 5.37
N LYS A 323 -2.09 -22.18 4.21
CA LYS A 323 -1.55 -23.46 3.69
C LYS A 323 -0.20 -23.24 2.99
N PRO A 324 0.88 -22.94 3.72
CA PRO A 324 2.18 -22.61 3.13
C PRO A 324 2.76 -23.76 2.28
N ASP A 325 2.48 -25.01 2.61
CA ASP A 325 2.92 -26.17 1.81
C ASP A 325 2.45 -26.15 0.35
N ARG A 326 1.49 -25.26 0.00
CA ARG A 326 0.99 -25.11 -1.35
C ARG A 326 1.70 -24.02 -2.17
N GLU A 327 2.79 -23.45 -1.68
CA GLU A 327 3.53 -22.35 -2.30
C GLU A 327 3.74 -22.56 -3.80
N LYS A 328 4.35 -23.68 -4.22
CA LYS A 328 4.62 -23.97 -5.63
C LYS A 328 3.36 -24.00 -6.49
N GLN A 329 2.26 -24.55 -5.96
CA GLN A 329 0.98 -24.61 -6.67
C GLN A 329 0.34 -23.23 -6.79
N ILE A 330 0.47 -22.41 -5.76
CA ILE A 330 -0.01 -21.04 -5.72
C ILE A 330 0.74 -20.20 -6.76
N ARG A 331 2.08 -20.21 -6.73
CA ARG A 331 2.91 -19.46 -7.67
C ARG A 331 2.63 -19.89 -9.13
N LYS A 332 2.54 -21.18 -9.39
CA LYS A 332 2.18 -21.71 -10.72
C LYS A 332 0.79 -21.25 -11.19
N ARG A 333 -0.17 -21.09 -10.27
CA ARG A 333 -1.51 -20.57 -10.59
C ARG A 333 -1.46 -19.07 -10.94
N ILE A 334 -0.72 -18.28 -10.17
CA ILE A 334 -0.53 -16.85 -10.46
C ILE A 334 0.22 -16.68 -11.78
N GLU A 335 1.26 -17.47 -12.03
CA GLU A 335 2.02 -17.44 -13.29
C GLU A 335 1.15 -17.75 -14.51
N ARG A 336 0.25 -18.72 -14.42
CA ARG A 336 -0.72 -18.99 -15.50
C ARG A 336 -1.63 -17.77 -15.76
N ALA A 337 -2.05 -17.06 -14.73
CA ALA A 337 -2.82 -15.82 -14.88
C ALA A 337 -1.97 -14.73 -15.55
N ARG A 338 -0.69 -14.55 -15.13
CA ARG A 338 0.24 -13.60 -15.74
C ARG A 338 0.39 -13.86 -17.25
N LYS A 339 0.72 -15.09 -17.64
CA LYS A 339 0.88 -15.47 -19.05
C LYS A 339 -0.37 -15.22 -19.90
N ARG A 340 -1.57 -15.44 -19.32
CA ARG A 340 -2.83 -15.18 -20.01
C ARG A 340 -3.06 -13.67 -20.22
N ILE A 341 -2.71 -12.85 -19.23
CA ILE A 341 -3.00 -11.41 -19.23
C ILE A 341 -1.99 -10.67 -20.10
N TYR A 342 -0.71 -10.95 -19.94
CA TYR A 342 0.36 -10.24 -20.63
C TYR A 342 0.78 -10.90 -21.96
N LYS A 343 0.22 -12.06 -22.32
CA LYS A 343 0.43 -12.77 -23.62
C LYS A 343 1.90 -12.89 -24.04
N ASN A 344 2.81 -13.13 -23.09
CA ASN A 344 4.24 -13.36 -23.32
C ASN A 344 4.57 -14.84 -23.15
#